data_74241b94f9e79da0b53d0d780a78da8c
#
_entry.id   74241b94f9e79da0b53d0d780a78da8c
#
_cell.length_a   1.000
_cell.length_b   1.000
_cell.length_c   1.000
_cell.angle_alpha   90.00
_cell.angle_beta   90.00
_cell.angle_gamma   90.00
#
_symmetry.space_group_name_H-M   'P 1'
#
loop_
_entity.id
_entity.type
_entity.pdbx_description
1 polymer ?
#
loop_
_entity_poly.entity_id
_entity_poly.type
_entity_poly.pdbx_seq_one_letter_code
_entity_poly.pdbx_strand_id
1 'polypeptide(L)'
;KGDCGVQALLFITLCRCAGIPARWQSGLCAEPNDVGMHDWAMFYVAPYGWMFADPSYGGGAHRAGNEARRLHYFGNLDPYRMVANCEFRAPFDPPKKHWRHDPYDNQAGEIEYEDRGLRGPEYTRNMEMTQYAEL
;
A
#
# COMPACT_ATOMS: atom_id res chain seq x y z
N LYS A 1 -14.11 -9.83 1.67
CA LYS A 1 -12.87 -10.21 2.32
C LYS A 1 -11.76 -10.12 1.29
N GLY A 2 -10.78 -9.28 1.48
CA GLY A 2 -9.65 -9.04 0.59
C GLY A 2 -8.44 -8.59 1.40
N ASP A 3 -7.26 -8.58 0.77
CA ASP A 3 -6.03 -8.04 1.31
C ASP A 3 -6.05 -6.49 1.40
N CYS A 4 -4.92 -5.88 1.75
CA CYS A 4 -4.81 -4.43 1.87
C CYS A 4 -5.14 -3.72 0.55
N GLY A 5 -4.65 -4.23 -0.58
CA GLY A 5 -4.88 -3.66 -1.90
C GLY A 5 -6.35 -3.66 -2.31
N VAL A 6 -7.04 -4.79 -2.15
CA VAL A 6 -8.48 -4.88 -2.44
C VAL A 6 -9.30 -3.95 -1.54
N GLN A 7 -8.94 -3.82 -0.26
CA GLN A 7 -9.62 -2.92 0.66
C GLN A 7 -9.40 -1.45 0.31
N ALA A 8 -8.15 -1.08 -0.05
CA ALA A 8 -7.83 0.28 -0.51
C ALA A 8 -8.58 0.64 -1.80
N LEU A 9 -8.60 -0.27 -2.79
CA LEU A 9 -9.33 -0.05 -4.05
C LEU A 9 -10.84 0.09 -3.84
N LEU A 10 -11.42 -0.71 -2.96
CA LEU A 10 -12.84 -0.58 -2.60
C LEU A 10 -13.13 0.79 -1.98
N PHE A 11 -12.32 1.24 -1.03
CA PHE A 11 -12.46 2.56 -0.41
C PHE A 11 -12.36 3.68 -1.47
N ILE A 12 -11.35 3.62 -2.35
CA ILE A 12 -11.17 4.59 -3.43
C ILE A 12 -12.39 4.61 -4.35
N THR A 13 -12.91 3.45 -4.71
CA THR A 13 -14.10 3.33 -5.56
C THR A 13 -15.32 3.99 -4.90
N LEU A 14 -15.58 3.68 -3.63
CA LEU A 14 -16.70 4.26 -2.89
C LEU A 14 -16.57 5.79 -2.75
N CYS A 15 -15.37 6.30 -2.46
CA CYS A 15 -15.11 7.74 -2.43
C CYS A 15 -15.45 8.38 -3.79
N ARG A 16 -14.96 7.82 -4.88
CA ARG A 16 -15.21 8.34 -6.23
C ARG A 16 -16.68 8.29 -6.62
N CYS A 17 -17.40 7.23 -6.26
CA CYS A 17 -18.85 7.15 -6.43
C CYS A 17 -19.61 8.23 -5.64
N ALA A 18 -19.07 8.63 -4.49
CA ALA A 18 -19.60 9.72 -3.67
C ALA A 18 -19.12 11.13 -4.11
N GLY A 19 -18.40 11.25 -5.20
CA GLY A 19 -17.84 12.52 -5.70
C GLY A 19 -16.59 13.00 -4.95
N ILE A 20 -15.97 12.17 -4.12
CA ILE A 20 -14.79 12.51 -3.36
C ILE A 20 -13.55 12.05 -4.15
N PRO A 21 -12.63 12.96 -4.53
CA PRO A 21 -11.38 12.55 -5.17
C PRO A 21 -10.59 11.61 -4.25
N ALA A 22 -10.20 10.48 -4.78
CA ALA A 22 -9.39 9.50 -4.05
C ALA A 22 -8.40 8.81 -4.98
N ARG A 23 -7.25 8.41 -4.45
CA ARG A 23 -6.16 7.80 -5.19
C ARG A 23 -5.42 6.75 -4.39
N TRP A 24 -4.72 5.91 -5.10
CA TRP A 24 -3.86 4.85 -4.59
C TRP A 24 -2.56 5.39 -4.02
N GLN A 25 -2.06 4.72 -2.99
CA GLN A 25 -0.69 4.82 -2.54
C GLN A 25 -0.25 3.46 -2.00
N SER A 26 0.99 3.08 -2.30
CA SER A 26 1.58 1.83 -1.84
C SER A 26 3.05 2.01 -1.47
N GLY A 27 3.56 1.10 -0.66
CA GLY A 27 4.92 1.13 -0.18
C GLY A 27 5.21 0.07 0.86
N LEU A 28 5.99 0.43 1.86
CA LEU A 28 6.35 -0.45 2.96
C LEU A 28 5.78 0.07 4.28
N CYS A 29 5.35 -0.86 5.14
CA CYS A 29 5.34 -0.65 6.57
C CYS A 29 6.72 -1.01 7.08
N ALA A 30 7.49 -0.02 7.49
CA ALA A 30 8.88 -0.17 7.92
C ALA A 30 8.96 -0.22 9.46
N GLU A 31 8.10 -1.01 10.08
CA GLU A 31 8.14 -1.25 11.52
C GLU A 31 9.41 -2.04 11.87
N PRO A 32 10.11 -1.71 12.96
CA PRO A 32 11.44 -2.28 13.25
C PRO A 32 11.53 -3.81 13.27
N ASN A 33 10.44 -4.49 13.64
CA ASN A 33 10.38 -5.94 13.73
C ASN A 33 9.43 -6.60 12.73
N ASP A 34 8.78 -5.80 11.87
CA ASP A 34 7.79 -6.31 10.91
C ASP A 34 7.77 -5.43 9.64
N VAL A 35 8.79 -5.60 8.82
CA VAL A 35 8.87 -4.90 7.54
C VAL A 35 8.09 -5.66 6.48
N GLY A 36 7.07 -5.01 5.92
CA GLY A 36 6.23 -5.63 4.92
C GLY A 36 5.70 -4.66 3.88
N MET A 37 5.27 -5.20 2.75
CA MET A 37 4.58 -4.43 1.71
C MET A 37 3.15 -4.12 2.15
N HIS A 38 2.69 -2.91 1.83
CA HIS A 38 1.35 -2.48 2.21
C HIS A 38 0.77 -1.46 1.25
N ASP A 39 -0.56 -1.45 1.18
CA ASP A 39 -1.35 -0.58 0.32
C ASP A 39 -2.37 0.20 1.15
N TRP A 40 -2.55 1.46 0.80
CA TRP A 40 -3.51 2.36 1.42
C TRP A 40 -4.08 3.35 0.42
N ALA A 41 -4.95 4.22 0.88
CA ALA A 41 -5.60 5.22 0.05
C ALA A 41 -5.29 6.63 0.53
N MET A 42 -5.46 7.57 -0.39
CA MET A 42 -5.61 8.98 -0.09
C MET A 42 -6.96 9.47 -0.61
N PHE A 43 -7.59 10.41 0.11
CA PHE A 43 -8.82 11.06 -0.30
C PHE A 43 -8.76 12.56 -0.01
N TYR A 44 -9.48 13.35 -0.79
CA TYR A 44 -9.42 14.81 -0.69
C TYR A 44 -10.61 15.34 0.10
N VAL A 45 -10.35 16.19 1.08
CA VAL A 45 -11.36 16.85 1.90
C VAL A 45 -11.08 18.35 1.95
N ALA A 46 -11.92 19.17 1.30
CA ALA A 46 -11.79 20.62 1.41
C ALA A 46 -12.17 21.11 2.82
N PRO A 47 -11.48 22.09 3.42
CA PRO A 47 -10.27 22.78 2.93
C PRO A 47 -8.95 22.10 3.30
N TYR A 48 -8.97 20.92 3.88
CA TYR A 48 -7.83 20.24 4.51
C TYR A 48 -6.84 19.61 3.50
N GLY A 49 -7.31 19.34 2.26
CA GLY A 49 -6.47 18.74 1.23
C GLY A 49 -6.51 17.20 1.24
N TRP A 50 -5.40 16.60 0.81
CA TRP A 50 -5.26 15.15 0.75
C TRP A 50 -5.00 14.56 2.13
N MET A 51 -5.86 13.63 2.52
CA MET A 51 -5.78 12.87 3.77
C MET A 51 -5.57 11.39 3.47
N PHE A 52 -5.08 10.65 4.44
CA PHE A 52 -4.80 9.23 4.31
C PHE A 52 -5.95 8.38 4.86
N ALA A 53 -6.12 7.19 4.29
CA ALA A 53 -6.96 6.14 4.85
C ALA A 53 -6.32 4.78 4.66
N ASP A 54 -6.22 4.03 5.75
CA ASP A 54 -5.82 2.63 5.71
C ASP A 54 -6.99 1.74 6.14
N PRO A 55 -7.82 1.29 5.18
CA PRO A 55 -8.99 0.46 5.50
C PRO A 55 -8.62 -0.90 6.10
N SER A 56 -7.42 -1.40 5.80
CA SER A 56 -6.93 -2.68 6.31
C SER A 56 -6.59 -2.60 7.80
N TYR A 57 -5.77 -1.64 8.20
CA TYR A 57 -5.39 -1.41 9.59
C TYR A 57 -6.58 -0.89 10.42
N GLY A 58 -7.36 0.04 9.86
CA GLY A 58 -8.59 0.51 10.50
C GLY A 58 -9.61 -0.59 10.71
N GLY A 59 -9.81 -1.45 9.70
CA GLY A 59 -10.68 -2.62 9.80
C GLY A 59 -10.17 -3.66 10.79
N GLY A 60 -8.86 -3.88 10.86
CA GLY A 60 -8.22 -4.71 11.89
C GLY A 60 -8.47 -4.18 13.29
N ALA A 61 -8.27 -2.89 13.50
CA ALA A 61 -8.53 -2.21 14.76
C ALA A 61 -10.00 -2.31 15.19
N HIS A 62 -10.94 -2.13 14.24
CA HIS A 62 -12.36 -2.29 14.51
C HIS A 62 -12.70 -3.71 15.02
N ARG A 63 -12.19 -4.75 14.33
CA ARG A 63 -12.41 -6.15 14.75
C ARG A 63 -11.81 -6.45 16.13
N ALA A 64 -10.75 -5.74 16.52
CA ALA A 64 -10.12 -5.83 17.83
C ALA A 64 -10.78 -4.96 18.89
N GLY A 65 -11.88 -4.24 18.57
CA GLY A 65 -12.56 -3.32 19.50
C GLY A 65 -11.76 -2.06 19.83
N ASN A 66 -10.72 -1.73 19.08
CA ASN A 66 -9.90 -0.53 19.28
C ASN A 66 -10.37 0.62 18.39
N GLU A 67 -11.35 1.36 18.86
CA GLU A 67 -11.96 2.46 18.12
C GLU A 67 -11.01 3.65 17.91
N ALA A 68 -10.16 3.97 18.88
CA ALA A 68 -9.17 5.04 18.74
C ALA A 68 -8.19 4.75 17.60
N ARG A 69 -7.68 3.53 17.51
CA ARG A 69 -6.80 3.10 16.41
C ARG A 69 -7.54 3.06 15.08
N ARG A 70 -8.81 2.66 15.06
CA ARG A 70 -9.65 2.70 13.85
C ARG A 70 -9.77 4.12 13.31
N LEU A 71 -10.06 5.08 14.17
CA LEU A 71 -10.20 6.50 13.80
C LEU A 71 -8.85 7.11 13.37
N HIS A 72 -7.75 6.69 13.99
CA HIS A 72 -6.41 7.13 13.58
C HIS A 72 -6.16 6.85 12.09
N TYR A 73 -6.45 5.64 11.62
CA TYR A 73 -6.25 5.26 10.22
C TYR A 73 -7.31 5.78 9.24
N PHE A 74 -8.20 6.67 9.70
CA PHE A 74 -9.10 7.44 8.87
C PHE A 74 -8.77 8.93 8.98
N GLY A 75 -7.78 9.34 8.23
CA GLY A 75 -7.23 10.69 8.21
C GLY A 75 -5.71 10.72 8.37
N ASN A 76 -5.12 9.70 8.99
CA ASN A 76 -3.69 9.62 9.29
C ASN A 76 -3.10 8.26 8.92
N LEU A 77 -1.76 8.23 8.86
CA LEU A 77 -0.93 7.02 8.88
C LEU A 77 0.02 7.07 10.07
N ASP A 78 0.59 5.92 10.42
CA ASP A 78 1.70 5.84 11.35
C ASP A 78 3.03 6.32 10.70
N PRO A 79 4.08 6.60 11.49
CA PRO A 79 5.35 7.13 10.98
C PRO A 79 6.19 6.09 10.21
N TYR A 80 5.81 4.82 10.25
CA TYR A 80 6.55 3.74 9.60
C TYR A 80 6.21 3.55 8.12
N ARG A 81 5.44 4.44 7.53
CA ARG A 81 5.01 4.35 6.13
C ARG A 81 6.07 4.93 5.19
N MET A 82 6.71 4.05 4.42
CA MET A 82 7.61 4.43 3.35
C MET A 82 6.89 4.30 2.00
N VAL A 83 6.55 5.43 1.39
CA VAL A 83 5.86 5.46 0.09
C VAL A 83 6.82 5.07 -1.02
N ALA A 84 6.43 4.12 -1.84
CA ALA A 84 7.17 3.72 -3.04
C ALA A 84 6.42 4.10 -4.32
N ASN A 85 5.07 4.15 -4.31
CA ASN A 85 4.28 4.40 -5.50
C ASN A 85 2.96 5.10 -5.16
N CYS A 86 2.55 6.04 -6.01
CA CYS A 86 1.29 6.78 -5.90
C CYS A 86 0.28 6.45 -7.01
N GLU A 87 0.57 5.47 -7.85
CA GLU A 87 -0.27 5.07 -8.97
C GLU A 87 -0.58 3.57 -8.94
N PHE A 88 -1.85 3.26 -9.11
CA PHE A 88 -2.27 1.88 -9.29
C PHE A 88 -1.81 1.35 -10.65
N ARG A 89 -1.09 0.23 -10.65
CA ARG A 89 -0.58 -0.42 -11.85
C ARG A 89 0.32 0.47 -12.73
N ALA A 90 1.07 1.38 -12.15
CA ALA A 90 2.04 2.16 -12.91
C ALA A 90 3.00 1.24 -13.71
N PRO A 91 3.44 1.65 -14.89
CA PRO A 91 4.46 0.92 -15.61
C PRO A 91 5.75 0.88 -14.79
N PHE A 92 6.54 -0.19 -14.96
CA PHE A 92 7.88 -0.24 -14.40
C PHE A 92 8.85 0.61 -15.20
N ASP A 93 9.86 1.15 -14.52
CA ASP A 93 11.01 1.80 -15.12
C ASP A 93 12.30 1.15 -14.57
N PRO A 94 13.08 0.44 -15.38
CA PRO A 94 12.87 0.18 -16.81
C PRO A 94 11.62 -0.68 -17.09
N PRO A 95 11.04 -0.57 -18.32
CA PRO A 95 9.82 -1.29 -18.65
C PRO A 95 10.08 -2.80 -18.71
N LYS A 96 9.10 -3.59 -18.28
CA LYS A 96 9.14 -5.06 -18.36
C LYS A 96 9.08 -5.53 -19.80
N LYS A 97 9.78 -6.64 -20.06
CA LYS A 97 9.71 -7.38 -21.33
C LYS A 97 8.65 -8.47 -21.32
N HIS A 98 8.40 -9.08 -20.13
CA HIS A 98 7.49 -10.21 -19.97
C HIS A 98 6.24 -9.84 -19.20
N TRP A 99 5.30 -10.77 -19.16
CA TRP A 99 4.04 -10.56 -18.48
C TRP A 99 4.22 -10.23 -16.99
N ARG A 100 3.47 -9.25 -16.52
CA ARG A 100 3.45 -8.79 -15.13
C ARG A 100 2.64 -9.77 -14.28
N HIS A 101 3.28 -10.35 -13.25
CA HIS A 101 2.66 -11.34 -12.36
C HIS A 101 1.80 -10.69 -11.29
N ASP A 102 2.28 -9.58 -10.73
CA ASP A 102 1.53 -8.82 -9.74
C ASP A 102 0.74 -7.70 -10.42
N PRO A 103 -0.60 -7.73 -10.36
CA PRO A 103 -1.41 -6.70 -10.99
C PRO A 103 -1.46 -5.38 -10.22
N TYR A 104 -1.07 -5.35 -8.92
CA TYR A 104 -1.29 -4.22 -8.04
C TYR A 104 0.01 -3.62 -7.51
N ASP A 105 0.88 -4.45 -6.97
CA ASP A 105 1.96 -4.10 -6.07
C ASP A 105 3.23 -3.71 -6.82
N ASN A 106 3.35 -2.42 -7.14
CA ASN A 106 4.56 -1.91 -7.79
C ASN A 106 5.74 -1.80 -6.82
N GLN A 107 5.51 -1.67 -5.52
CA GLN A 107 6.55 -1.54 -4.49
C GLN A 107 7.40 -2.79 -4.34
N ALA A 108 6.86 -3.93 -4.70
CA ALA A 108 7.59 -5.19 -4.65
C ALA A 108 8.64 -5.34 -5.75
N GLY A 109 8.44 -4.67 -6.89
CA GLY A 109 9.18 -4.94 -8.09
C GLY A 109 8.95 -6.35 -8.63
N GLU A 110 9.47 -6.61 -9.81
CA GLU A 110 9.45 -7.95 -10.42
C GLU A 110 10.82 -8.28 -11.01
N ILE A 111 11.15 -9.55 -11.04
CA ILE A 111 12.44 -10.04 -11.58
C ILE A 111 12.19 -10.73 -12.90
N GLU A 112 13.03 -10.47 -13.89
CA GLU A 112 13.00 -11.17 -15.17
C GLU A 112 14.40 -11.44 -15.71
N TYR A 113 14.53 -12.57 -16.42
CA TYR A 113 15.65 -12.86 -17.28
C TYR A 113 15.39 -12.34 -18.70
N GLU A 114 16.32 -12.55 -19.62
CA GLU A 114 16.10 -12.14 -21.01
C GLU A 114 14.95 -12.89 -21.68
N ASP A 115 14.78 -14.16 -21.35
CA ASP A 115 13.86 -15.09 -21.97
C ASP A 115 12.52 -15.25 -21.21
N ARG A 116 12.45 -14.86 -19.92
CA ARG A 116 11.23 -15.00 -19.12
C ARG A 116 11.18 -14.12 -17.86
N GLY A 117 9.97 -13.83 -17.40
CA GLY A 117 9.73 -13.30 -16.06
C GLY A 117 9.73 -14.41 -14.99
N LEU A 118 10.21 -14.09 -13.77
CA LEU A 118 10.17 -14.99 -12.64
C LEU A 118 8.87 -14.82 -11.84
N ARG A 119 8.32 -15.93 -11.36
CA ARG A 119 7.17 -15.93 -10.43
C ARG A 119 7.66 -15.98 -9.00
N GLY A 120 6.84 -15.50 -8.05
CA GLY A 120 7.17 -15.47 -6.64
C GLY A 120 7.82 -16.74 -6.06
N PRO A 121 7.36 -17.97 -6.38
CA PRO A 121 8.02 -19.19 -5.91
C PRO A 121 9.42 -19.46 -6.47
N GLU A 122 9.84 -18.76 -7.51
CA GLU A 122 11.14 -18.96 -8.18
C GLU A 122 12.25 -18.07 -7.61
N TYR A 123 11.91 -17.17 -6.66
CA TYR A 123 12.89 -16.33 -5.96
C TYR A 123 12.46 -16.07 -4.52
N THR A 124 13.42 -15.73 -3.69
CA THR A 124 13.18 -15.32 -2.30
C THR A 124 13.48 -13.84 -2.16
N ARG A 125 12.58 -13.14 -1.49
CA ARG A 125 12.76 -11.75 -1.10
C ARG A 125 12.94 -11.66 0.40
N ASN A 126 13.92 -10.90 0.84
CA ASN A 126 14.10 -10.57 2.24
C ASN A 126 14.09 -9.04 2.42
N MET A 127 13.40 -8.57 3.44
CA MET A 127 13.38 -7.16 3.82
C MET A 127 13.63 -7.08 5.32
N GLU A 128 14.54 -6.21 5.72
CA GLU A 128 14.87 -6.01 7.12
C GLU A 128 15.11 -4.53 7.41
N MET A 129 14.80 -4.10 8.61
CA MET A 129 15.19 -2.79 9.13
C MET A 129 16.62 -2.86 9.61
N THR A 130 17.54 -2.23 8.89
CA THR A 130 18.97 -2.23 9.24
C THR A 130 19.37 -1.15 10.23
N GLN A 131 18.56 -0.07 10.31
CA GLN A 131 18.81 1.02 11.25
C GLN A 131 17.48 1.67 11.64
N TYR A 132 17.31 1.92 12.92
CA TYR A 132 16.18 2.64 13.50
C TYR A 132 16.70 3.66 14.52
N ALA A 133 16.15 4.86 14.53
CA ALA A 133 16.42 5.89 15.53
C ALA A 133 15.12 6.61 15.90
N GLU A 134 14.84 6.73 17.18
CA GLU A 134 13.82 7.65 17.68
C GLU A 134 14.37 9.07 17.69
N LEU A 135 13.57 10.04 17.20
CA LEU A 135 13.91 11.45 17.14
C LEU A 135 13.37 12.19 18.36
#